data_2c168c8e0d0d091721ee382dc2f648fc
#
_entry.id   2c168c8e0d0d091721ee382dc2f648fc
#
_cell.length_a   1.000
_cell.length_b   1.000
_cell.length_c   1.000
_cell.angle_alpha   90.00
_cell.angle_beta   90.00
_cell.angle_gamma   90.00
#
_symmetry.space_group_name_H-M   'P 1'
#
loop_
_entity.id
_entity.type
_entity.pdbx_description
1 polymer ?
#
loop_
_entity_poly.entity_id
_entity_poly.type
_entity_poly.pdbx_seq_one_letter_code
_entity_poly.pdbx_strand_id
1 'polypeptide(L)'
;MSLFSSRKSRASRKRIAAGAAALLAAVSLTACSVDAGSSDDAAGAEPSADFRNVAAIQESGSVKIGVFSDKSPFGYVDSNGEYAGYDIEYGNRLGQDLGVDVEYVPVEAASRVEFLDTNKVDIILANFTVTPERAEKVDYANPYMKVSLGAVTPDNAPIDSVEGLEGKNVIVVKGTTAEAYLEKNHPDIKLTKFEQYTEATNALLDGRGDAWVTDNTEALAWAAKTDGFSATIPTLGETDTIAGAVAKGNDDLREWLNNNLVELGKENFFHNAYEKTLKPVYGDAVSADDLVVEGGQL
;
A
#
# COMPACT_ATOMS: atom_id res chain seq x y z
N MET A 1 53.65 9.59 -30.60
CA MET A 1 53.51 9.34 -32.03
C MET A 1 52.09 8.93 -32.25
N SER A 2 51.38 9.87 -32.72
CA SER A 2 50.73 10.06 -34.03
C SER A 2 49.32 9.48 -33.99
N LEU A 3 48.32 10.16 -34.22
CA LEU A 3 47.70 11.32 -34.86
C LEU A 3 46.27 10.95 -35.24
N PHE A 4 45.33 11.81 -34.86
CA PHE A 4 44.19 12.35 -35.61
C PHE A 4 43.39 11.45 -36.58
N SER A 5 42.07 11.45 -36.41
CA SER A 5 41.20 12.04 -37.43
C SER A 5 39.76 12.27 -36.97
N SER A 6 39.40 13.53 -36.96
CA SER A 6 38.06 14.14 -36.87
C SER A 6 37.32 13.93 -38.22
N ARG A 7 36.01 13.69 -38.17
CA ARG A 7 35.13 14.07 -39.29
C ARG A 7 33.77 14.61 -38.77
N LYS A 8 33.63 15.93 -38.90
CA LYS A 8 32.37 16.67 -38.96
C LYS A 8 31.74 16.51 -40.35
N SER A 9 30.44 16.37 -40.48
CA SER A 9 29.63 16.84 -41.61
C SER A 9 28.25 17.23 -41.14
N ARG A 10 27.95 18.34 -41.11
CA ARG A 10 27.33 19.46 -41.82
C ARG A 10 25.91 19.15 -42.28
N ALA A 11 25.08 20.03 -41.77
CA ALA A 11 23.69 20.37 -42.01
C ALA A 11 23.21 20.38 -43.46
N SER A 12 21.93 20.07 -43.67
CA SER A 12 21.15 20.64 -44.76
C SER A 12 19.73 21.02 -44.27
N ARG A 13 19.51 22.31 -44.25
CA ARG A 13 18.19 22.95 -44.15
C ARG A 13 17.54 22.92 -45.53
N LYS A 14 16.28 22.47 -45.61
CA LYS A 14 15.42 22.91 -46.72
C LYS A 14 14.09 23.42 -46.14
N ARG A 15 13.90 24.73 -46.26
CA ARG A 15 12.62 25.43 -46.18
C ARG A 15 11.92 25.26 -47.51
N ILE A 16 10.61 25.00 -47.50
CA ILE A 16 9.69 25.42 -48.60
C ILE A 16 8.39 25.86 -47.95
N ALA A 17 7.89 26.96 -48.50
CA ALA A 17 6.85 27.83 -47.99
C ALA A 17 5.45 27.52 -48.55
N ALA A 18 4.46 27.95 -47.79
CA ALA A 18 3.21 28.63 -48.15
C ALA A 18 2.26 27.99 -49.20
N GLY A 19 1.01 27.91 -48.79
CA GLY A 19 -0.18 27.74 -49.65
C GLY A 19 -1.44 27.93 -48.81
N ALA A 20 -1.91 29.16 -48.72
CA ALA A 20 -3.23 29.52 -48.19
C ALA A 20 -4.30 29.27 -49.27
N ALA A 21 -5.41 28.65 -48.91
CA ALA A 21 -6.67 28.76 -49.66
C ALA A 21 -7.85 28.68 -48.69
N ALA A 22 -8.51 29.82 -48.55
CA ALA A 22 -9.80 29.97 -47.89
C ALA A 22 -10.90 29.56 -48.86
N LEU A 23 -11.90 28.82 -48.37
CA LEU A 23 -13.22 28.72 -49.05
C LEU A 23 -14.32 28.69 -47.98
N LEU A 24 -15.08 29.80 -48.01
CA LEU A 24 -16.39 30.00 -47.38
C LEU A 24 -17.48 29.28 -48.20
N ALA A 25 -18.42 28.62 -47.56
CA ALA A 25 -19.84 28.46 -47.98
C ALA A 25 -20.54 27.64 -46.89
N ALA A 26 -21.50 28.14 -46.34
CA ALA A 26 -22.86 28.51 -46.49
C ALA A 26 -23.75 27.74 -45.50
N VAL A 27 -24.42 28.56 -44.72
CA VAL A 27 -25.50 28.24 -43.78
C VAL A 27 -26.70 27.67 -44.54
N SER A 28 -27.27 26.57 -44.02
CA SER A 28 -28.70 26.26 -44.26
C SER A 28 -29.37 25.88 -42.96
N LEU A 29 -30.12 26.84 -42.44
CA LEU A 29 -31.17 26.60 -41.43
C LEU A 29 -32.31 25.82 -42.09
N THR A 30 -32.69 24.70 -41.54
CA THR A 30 -34.01 24.12 -41.73
C THR A 30 -34.64 23.90 -40.35
N ALA A 31 -35.56 24.74 -40.01
CA ALA A 31 -36.51 24.56 -38.93
C ALA A 31 -37.73 23.79 -39.48
N CYS A 32 -38.18 22.79 -38.73
CA CYS A 32 -39.54 22.24 -38.65
C CYS A 32 -39.42 20.96 -37.81
N SER A 33 -40.15 20.70 -36.84
CA SER A 33 -41.45 20.85 -36.29
C SER A 33 -41.50 20.00 -35.02
N VAL A 34 -42.18 20.51 -34.05
CA VAL A 34 -42.53 19.86 -32.76
C VAL A 34 -43.33 18.62 -33.04
N ASP A 35 -42.91 17.49 -32.44
CA ASP A 35 -43.82 16.42 -32.05
C ASP A 35 -43.49 15.98 -30.63
N ALA A 36 -44.52 16.02 -29.80
CA ALA A 36 -44.45 15.69 -28.39
C ALA A 36 -44.68 14.18 -28.24
N GLY A 37 -43.75 13.49 -27.60
CA GLY A 37 -44.03 12.12 -27.19
C GLY A 37 -42.81 11.31 -26.77
N SER A 38 -42.83 10.95 -25.52
CA SER A 38 -42.01 9.98 -24.76
C SER A 38 -40.74 10.49 -24.14
N SER A 39 -40.87 10.68 -22.85
CA SER A 39 -39.81 10.64 -21.84
C SER A 39 -39.08 9.32 -21.93
N ASP A 40 -37.92 9.32 -22.56
CA ASP A 40 -36.89 8.32 -22.27
C ASP A 40 -35.98 8.91 -21.21
N ASP A 41 -35.94 8.26 -20.06
CA ASP A 41 -34.99 8.48 -19.01
C ASP A 41 -33.57 8.39 -19.61
N ALA A 42 -32.97 9.53 -19.88
CA ALA A 42 -31.53 9.63 -19.96
C ALA A 42 -31.02 9.42 -18.56
N ALA A 43 -30.82 8.13 -18.17
CA ALA A 43 -29.96 7.77 -17.09
C ALA A 43 -28.63 8.49 -17.33
N GLY A 44 -28.37 9.52 -16.52
CA GLY A 44 -27.10 10.21 -16.52
C GLY A 44 -26.02 9.15 -16.38
N ALA A 45 -25.17 9.00 -17.38
CA ALA A 45 -23.96 8.24 -17.24
C ALA A 45 -23.18 8.95 -16.12
N GLU A 46 -23.18 8.36 -14.95
CA GLU A 46 -22.22 8.67 -13.90
C GLU A 46 -20.84 8.66 -14.57
N PRO A 47 -19.95 9.63 -14.27
CA PRO A 47 -18.60 9.55 -14.80
C PRO A 47 -18.04 8.19 -14.40
N SER A 48 -17.70 7.36 -15.39
CA SER A 48 -17.10 6.06 -15.13
C SER A 48 -15.84 6.30 -14.31
N ALA A 49 -15.87 5.89 -13.06
CA ALA A 49 -14.68 5.91 -12.24
C ALA A 49 -13.59 5.16 -12.99
N ASP A 50 -12.38 5.73 -13.06
CA ASP A 50 -11.28 5.20 -13.88
C ASP A 50 -10.73 3.85 -13.37
N PHE A 51 -11.19 3.35 -12.18
CA PHE A 51 -10.73 2.10 -11.59
C PHE A 51 -11.31 0.86 -12.28
N ARG A 52 -10.60 -0.26 -12.17
CA ARG A 52 -11.07 -1.56 -12.66
C ARG A 52 -11.96 -2.23 -11.61
N ASN A 53 -13.16 -2.64 -12.01
CA ASN A 53 -14.04 -3.50 -11.22
C ASN A 53 -13.65 -4.99 -11.40
N VAL A 54 -14.33 -5.90 -10.70
CA VAL A 54 -14.04 -7.35 -10.75
C VAL A 54 -14.08 -7.89 -12.18
N ALA A 55 -15.11 -7.53 -12.97
CA ALA A 55 -15.24 -8.00 -14.34
C ALA A 55 -14.09 -7.52 -15.24
N ALA A 56 -13.67 -6.25 -15.12
CA ALA A 56 -12.55 -5.69 -15.86
C ALA A 56 -11.20 -6.33 -15.47
N ILE A 57 -11.01 -6.67 -14.19
CA ILE A 57 -9.83 -7.41 -13.71
C ILE A 57 -9.81 -8.81 -14.33
N GLN A 58 -10.93 -9.54 -14.30
CA GLN A 58 -11.04 -10.88 -14.89
C GLN A 58 -10.84 -10.87 -16.40
N GLU A 59 -11.40 -9.88 -17.11
CA GLU A 59 -11.21 -9.73 -18.55
C GLU A 59 -9.76 -9.42 -18.93
N SER A 60 -9.06 -8.64 -18.11
CA SER A 60 -7.63 -8.32 -18.32
C SER A 60 -6.69 -9.49 -18.06
N GLY A 61 -7.14 -10.52 -17.33
CA GLY A 61 -6.34 -11.68 -16.93
C GLY A 61 -5.32 -11.41 -15.82
N SER A 62 -5.30 -10.21 -15.22
CA SER A 62 -4.39 -9.91 -14.11
C SER A 62 -4.99 -8.92 -13.11
N VAL A 63 -4.62 -9.09 -11.82
CA VAL A 63 -4.88 -8.12 -10.75
C VAL A 63 -3.58 -7.48 -10.28
N LYS A 64 -3.56 -6.16 -10.14
CA LYS A 64 -2.42 -5.41 -9.64
C LYS A 64 -2.56 -5.18 -8.15
N ILE A 65 -1.65 -5.74 -7.37
CA ILE A 65 -1.68 -5.63 -5.90
C ILE A 65 -0.45 -4.87 -5.42
N GLY A 66 -0.68 -3.72 -4.78
CA GLY A 66 0.36 -2.94 -4.12
C GLY A 66 0.77 -3.59 -2.80
N VAL A 67 2.05 -3.93 -2.66
CA VAL A 67 2.61 -4.61 -1.49
C VAL A 67 3.93 -3.98 -1.08
N PHE A 68 4.34 -4.15 0.17
CA PHE A 68 5.71 -3.85 0.57
C PHE A 68 6.69 -4.86 -0.02
N SER A 69 7.92 -4.40 -0.26
CA SER A 69 9.04 -5.25 -0.73
C SER A 69 10.15 -5.40 0.31
N ASP A 70 10.02 -4.74 1.47
CA ASP A 70 11.06 -4.65 2.51
C ASP A 70 10.53 -4.74 3.95
N LYS A 71 9.24 -5.09 4.14
CA LYS A 71 8.61 -5.24 5.46
C LYS A 71 8.37 -6.72 5.81
N SER A 72 9.46 -7.45 6.13
CA SER A 72 9.36 -8.84 6.62
C SER A 72 8.76 -8.88 8.05
N PRO A 73 7.83 -9.80 8.34
CA PRO A 73 7.36 -10.96 7.56
C PRO A 73 6.05 -10.72 6.78
N PHE A 74 5.62 -9.48 6.55
CA PHE A 74 4.34 -9.16 5.93
C PHE A 74 4.39 -9.12 4.40
N GLY A 75 5.22 -8.22 3.84
CA GLY A 75 5.50 -8.12 2.41
C GLY A 75 6.98 -7.81 2.19
N TYR A 76 7.70 -8.70 1.55
CA TYR A 76 9.13 -8.54 1.29
C TYR A 76 9.57 -9.38 0.09
N VAL A 77 10.74 -9.04 -0.46
CA VAL A 77 11.39 -9.85 -1.48
C VAL A 77 12.41 -10.76 -0.79
N ASP A 78 12.30 -12.06 -1.03
CA ASP A 78 13.17 -13.07 -0.43
C ASP A 78 14.55 -13.15 -1.13
N SER A 79 15.40 -14.06 -0.67
CA SER A 79 16.75 -14.27 -1.24
C SER A 79 16.75 -14.81 -2.67
N ASN A 80 15.64 -15.30 -3.18
CA ASN A 80 15.46 -15.78 -4.56
C ASN A 80 14.94 -14.67 -5.48
N GLY A 81 14.60 -13.50 -4.94
CA GLY A 81 13.98 -12.41 -5.65
C GLY A 81 12.46 -12.50 -5.78
N GLU A 82 11.83 -13.40 -5.02
CA GLU A 82 10.39 -13.61 -5.05
C GLU A 82 9.68 -12.89 -3.90
N TYR A 83 8.47 -12.40 -4.14
CA TYR A 83 7.64 -11.84 -3.09
C TYR A 83 7.20 -12.91 -2.10
N ALA A 84 7.30 -12.61 -0.80
CA ALA A 84 6.94 -13.49 0.29
C ALA A 84 6.33 -12.71 1.48
N GLY A 85 5.61 -13.41 2.36
CA GLY A 85 5.03 -12.85 3.57
C GLY A 85 3.53 -13.00 3.68
N TYR A 86 2.99 -12.52 4.79
CA TYR A 86 1.58 -12.70 5.15
C TYR A 86 0.62 -12.06 4.15
N ASP A 87 0.90 -10.81 3.75
CA ASP A 87 0.12 -10.09 2.73
C ASP A 87 0.24 -10.76 1.35
N ILE A 88 1.39 -11.38 1.06
CA ILE A 88 1.63 -12.08 -0.21
C ILE A 88 0.85 -13.39 -0.27
N GLU A 89 0.73 -14.14 0.85
CA GLU A 89 -0.14 -15.31 0.89
C GLU A 89 -1.59 -14.93 0.56
N TYR A 90 -2.09 -13.82 1.12
CA TYR A 90 -3.42 -13.32 0.81
C TYR A 90 -3.53 -12.87 -0.66
N GLY A 91 -2.57 -12.10 -1.17
CA GLY A 91 -2.55 -11.67 -2.57
C GLY A 91 -2.55 -12.83 -3.57
N ASN A 92 -1.75 -13.88 -3.31
CA ASN A 92 -1.74 -15.10 -4.14
C ASN A 92 -3.11 -15.79 -4.15
N ARG A 93 -3.78 -15.85 -2.99
CA ARG A 93 -5.10 -16.43 -2.88
C ARG A 93 -6.16 -15.60 -3.62
N LEU A 94 -6.09 -14.27 -3.55
CA LEU A 94 -6.98 -13.39 -4.32
C LEU A 94 -6.87 -13.63 -5.83
N GLY A 95 -5.65 -13.78 -6.36
CA GLY A 95 -5.44 -14.12 -7.77
C GLY A 95 -6.07 -15.45 -8.15
N GLN A 96 -5.91 -16.47 -7.31
CA GLN A 96 -6.52 -17.79 -7.53
C GLN A 96 -8.05 -17.69 -7.54
N ASP A 97 -8.65 -16.99 -6.58
CA ASP A 97 -10.11 -16.90 -6.43
C ASP A 97 -10.74 -15.98 -7.50
N LEU A 98 -10.00 -14.97 -8.00
CA LEU A 98 -10.38 -14.16 -9.18
C LEU A 98 -10.21 -14.92 -10.50
N GLY A 99 -9.37 -15.97 -10.51
CA GLY A 99 -9.00 -16.70 -11.72
C GLY A 99 -8.07 -15.94 -12.66
N VAL A 100 -7.18 -15.11 -12.11
CA VAL A 100 -6.24 -14.25 -12.85
C VAL A 100 -4.81 -14.33 -12.28
N ASP A 101 -3.83 -13.86 -13.04
CA ASP A 101 -2.46 -13.71 -12.56
C ASP A 101 -2.33 -12.50 -11.61
N VAL A 102 -1.44 -12.61 -10.63
CA VAL A 102 -1.12 -11.49 -9.71
C VAL A 102 0.10 -10.74 -10.20
N GLU A 103 -0.05 -9.43 -10.37
CA GLU A 103 1.04 -8.49 -10.61
C GLU A 103 1.32 -7.71 -9.32
N TYR A 104 2.39 -8.06 -8.60
CA TYR A 104 2.81 -7.31 -7.42
C TYR A 104 3.53 -6.03 -7.80
N VAL A 105 3.07 -4.90 -7.23
CA VAL A 105 3.64 -3.58 -7.42
C VAL A 105 4.23 -3.11 -6.09
N PRO A 106 5.55 -2.88 -6.01
CA PRO A 106 6.15 -2.40 -4.77
C PRO A 106 5.66 -0.98 -4.45
N VAL A 107 5.26 -0.78 -3.20
CA VAL A 107 4.80 0.52 -2.71
C VAL A 107 5.55 0.93 -1.44
N GLU A 108 5.71 2.22 -1.24
CA GLU A 108 6.11 2.82 0.03
C GLU A 108 4.86 3.19 0.84
N ALA A 109 4.99 3.27 2.17
CA ALA A 109 3.85 3.51 3.04
C ALA A 109 3.13 4.83 2.72
N ALA A 110 3.85 5.88 2.36
CA ALA A 110 3.30 7.18 1.98
C ALA A 110 2.55 7.16 0.63
N SER A 111 2.88 6.23 -0.27
CA SER A 111 2.35 6.20 -1.64
C SER A 111 1.09 5.36 -1.80
N ARG A 112 0.67 4.61 -0.76
CA ARG A 112 -0.45 3.64 -0.86
C ARG A 112 -1.74 4.25 -1.38
N VAL A 113 -2.15 5.40 -0.83
CA VAL A 113 -3.36 6.11 -1.27
C VAL A 113 -3.22 6.58 -2.71
N GLU A 114 -2.10 7.22 -3.07
CA GLU A 114 -1.85 7.73 -4.42
C GLU A 114 -1.90 6.60 -5.48
N PHE A 115 -1.40 5.42 -5.15
CA PHE A 115 -1.39 4.29 -6.09
C PHE A 115 -2.79 3.78 -6.41
N LEU A 116 -3.72 3.83 -5.44
CA LEU A 116 -5.14 3.57 -5.68
C LEU A 116 -5.80 4.70 -6.48
N ASP A 117 -5.59 5.96 -6.07
CA ASP A 117 -6.20 7.14 -6.73
C ASP A 117 -5.78 7.28 -8.20
N THR A 118 -4.57 6.83 -8.54
CA THR A 118 -4.01 6.91 -9.90
C THR A 118 -4.12 5.60 -10.68
N ASN A 119 -4.84 4.61 -10.14
CA ASN A 119 -5.04 3.29 -10.77
C ASN A 119 -3.73 2.57 -11.16
N LYS A 120 -2.66 2.83 -10.43
CA LYS A 120 -1.41 2.05 -10.54
C LYS A 120 -1.59 0.65 -10.00
N VAL A 121 -2.49 0.48 -9.04
CA VAL A 121 -2.89 -0.79 -8.45
C VAL A 121 -4.41 -0.86 -8.28
N ASP A 122 -4.95 -2.07 -8.22
CA ASP A 122 -6.38 -2.33 -7.96
C ASP A 122 -6.64 -2.46 -6.46
N ILE A 123 -5.71 -3.09 -5.75
CA ILE A 123 -5.79 -3.43 -4.33
C ILE A 123 -4.48 -3.06 -3.65
N ILE A 124 -4.54 -2.53 -2.44
CA ILE A 124 -3.40 -2.42 -1.53
C ILE A 124 -3.48 -3.52 -0.47
N LEU A 125 -2.45 -4.38 -0.42
CA LEU A 125 -2.15 -5.34 0.65
C LEU A 125 -0.75 -5.05 1.20
N ALA A 126 -0.56 -3.87 1.77
CA ALA A 126 0.72 -3.41 2.29
C ALA A 126 0.56 -3.04 3.76
N ASN A 127 0.14 -4.03 4.57
CA ASN A 127 -0.05 -3.89 6.03
C ASN A 127 -0.77 -2.57 6.36
N PHE A 128 -1.94 -2.34 5.71
CA PHE A 128 -2.56 -1.02 5.63
C PHE A 128 -3.58 -0.83 6.75
N THR A 129 -3.13 -0.20 7.84
CA THR A 129 -3.96 0.12 9.01
C THR A 129 -5.15 0.98 8.61
N VAL A 130 -6.32 0.58 9.06
CA VAL A 130 -7.57 1.34 8.89
C VAL A 130 -7.54 2.54 9.82
N THR A 131 -7.61 3.75 9.26
CA THR A 131 -7.76 5.00 10.02
C THR A 131 -8.86 5.87 9.41
N PRO A 132 -9.52 6.74 10.20
CA PRO A 132 -10.54 7.64 9.68
C PRO A 132 -10.02 8.51 8.52
N GLU A 133 -8.81 9.05 8.65
CA GLU A 133 -8.21 9.95 7.65
C GLU A 133 -7.94 9.23 6.32
N ARG A 134 -7.54 7.95 6.37
CA ARG A 134 -7.34 7.13 5.18
C ARG A 134 -8.67 6.69 4.57
N ALA A 135 -9.68 6.38 5.41
CA ALA A 135 -11.01 5.97 4.95
C ALA A 135 -11.78 7.09 4.22
N GLU A 136 -11.37 8.36 4.38
CA GLU A 136 -11.89 9.45 3.55
C GLU A 136 -11.41 9.35 2.09
N LYS A 137 -10.26 8.71 1.84
CA LYS A 137 -9.59 8.69 0.53
C LYS A 137 -9.66 7.35 -0.19
N VAL A 138 -9.79 6.27 0.54
CA VAL A 138 -9.87 4.90 -0.01
C VAL A 138 -11.02 4.16 0.63
N ASP A 139 -11.45 3.05 0.04
CA ASP A 139 -12.40 2.14 0.66
C ASP A 139 -11.70 0.88 1.14
N TYR A 140 -11.90 0.55 2.40
CA TYR A 140 -11.36 -0.65 3.01
C TYR A 140 -12.34 -1.82 2.90
N ALA A 141 -11.81 -2.99 2.64
CA ALA A 141 -12.50 -4.25 2.92
C ALA A 141 -12.55 -4.50 4.44
N ASN A 142 -13.18 -5.59 4.86
CA ASN A 142 -13.13 -6.06 6.23
C ASN A 142 -11.69 -6.40 6.63
N PRO A 143 -11.33 -6.29 7.92
CA PRO A 143 -9.97 -6.51 8.39
C PRO A 143 -9.58 -7.99 8.37
N TYR A 144 -8.28 -8.26 8.23
CA TYR A 144 -7.72 -9.62 8.33
C TYR A 144 -6.68 -9.76 9.46
N MET A 145 -6.30 -8.65 10.12
CA MET A 145 -5.30 -8.66 11.18
C MET A 145 -5.53 -7.51 12.17
N LYS A 146 -5.13 -7.70 13.44
CA LYS A 146 -5.07 -6.67 14.48
C LYS A 146 -3.63 -6.17 14.60
N VAL A 147 -3.46 -4.91 15.00
CA VAL A 147 -2.15 -4.26 15.15
C VAL A 147 -2.24 -3.16 16.22
N SER A 148 -1.14 -2.88 16.90
CA SER A 148 -0.89 -1.63 17.62
C SER A 148 0.50 -1.09 17.24
N LEU A 149 0.91 0.03 17.79
CA LEU A 149 2.29 0.49 17.64
C LEU A 149 3.18 -0.14 18.70
N GLY A 150 4.49 -0.16 18.43
CA GLY A 150 5.53 -0.57 19.35
C GLY A 150 6.83 0.16 19.07
N ALA A 151 7.83 -0.02 19.95
CA ALA A 151 9.13 0.55 19.76
C ALA A 151 10.24 -0.46 19.97
N VAL A 152 11.27 -0.37 19.11
CA VAL A 152 12.54 -1.08 19.25
C VAL A 152 13.61 -0.14 19.74
N THR A 153 14.40 -0.57 20.72
CA THR A 153 15.55 0.19 21.23
C THR A 153 16.77 -0.70 21.38
N PRO A 154 17.99 -0.12 21.41
CA PRO A 154 19.19 -0.87 21.75
C PRO A 154 19.15 -1.42 23.20
N ASP A 155 19.60 -2.65 23.42
CA ASP A 155 19.62 -3.31 24.73
C ASP A 155 20.50 -2.58 25.76
N ASN A 156 21.51 -1.86 25.30
CA ASN A 156 22.41 -1.07 26.16
C ASN A 156 21.84 0.32 26.53
N ALA A 157 20.72 0.71 25.94
CA ALA A 157 20.03 1.99 26.21
C ALA A 157 18.49 1.81 26.07
N PRO A 158 17.87 0.90 26.86
CA PRO A 158 16.46 0.59 26.70
C PRO A 158 15.58 1.78 27.07
N ILE A 159 14.50 1.95 26.32
CA ILE A 159 13.42 2.91 26.58
C ILE A 159 12.12 2.10 26.60
N ASP A 160 11.43 2.08 27.73
CA ASP A 160 10.29 1.19 28.02
C ASP A 160 8.93 1.91 28.09
N SER A 161 8.92 3.22 27.85
CA SER A 161 7.69 4.01 27.80
C SER A 161 7.78 5.13 26.76
N VAL A 162 6.63 5.66 26.34
CA VAL A 162 6.55 6.75 25.38
C VAL A 162 7.14 8.05 25.94
N GLU A 163 7.00 8.30 27.23
CA GLU A 163 7.58 9.45 27.93
C GLU A 163 9.13 9.38 27.88
N GLY A 164 9.69 8.17 27.93
CA GLY A 164 11.13 7.97 27.78
C GLY A 164 11.68 8.33 26.40
N LEU A 165 10.81 8.46 25.38
CA LEU A 165 11.18 8.92 24.04
C LEU A 165 11.32 10.44 23.95
N GLU A 166 10.85 11.22 24.96
CA GLU A 166 11.00 12.67 24.99
C GLU A 166 12.49 13.08 24.95
N GLY A 167 12.81 14.04 24.09
CA GLY A 167 14.18 14.50 23.88
C GLY A 167 15.07 13.51 23.13
N LYS A 168 14.55 12.34 22.72
CA LYS A 168 15.27 11.36 21.91
C LYS A 168 15.05 11.60 20.43
N ASN A 169 15.93 11.01 19.62
CA ASN A 169 15.77 10.97 18.16
C ASN A 169 15.08 9.66 17.78
N VAL A 170 13.80 9.73 17.43
CA VAL A 170 12.96 8.57 17.12
C VAL A 170 12.86 8.38 15.61
N ILE A 171 13.17 7.18 15.15
CA ILE A 171 13.06 6.79 13.75
C ILE A 171 11.63 6.34 13.47
N VAL A 172 11.08 6.79 12.35
CA VAL A 172 9.78 6.34 11.80
C VAL A 172 9.85 6.23 10.28
N VAL A 173 8.93 5.46 9.70
CA VAL A 173 8.71 5.42 8.25
C VAL A 173 7.57 6.38 7.90
N LYS A 174 7.74 7.17 6.83
CA LYS A 174 6.75 8.16 6.38
C LYS A 174 5.44 7.52 5.95
N GLY A 175 4.33 8.20 6.21
CA GLY A 175 2.98 7.74 5.85
C GLY A 175 2.47 6.58 6.72
N THR A 176 3.16 6.26 7.84
CA THR A 176 2.73 5.25 8.81
C THR A 176 1.86 5.85 9.92
N THR A 177 1.14 4.98 10.62
CA THR A 177 0.42 5.36 11.84
C THR A 177 1.37 5.76 12.97
N ALA A 178 2.58 5.21 13.01
CA ALA A 178 3.62 5.58 13.96
C ALA A 178 4.04 7.05 13.82
N GLU A 179 4.29 7.50 12.58
CA GLU A 179 4.57 8.91 12.30
C GLU A 179 3.41 9.81 12.76
N ALA A 180 2.19 9.50 12.29
CA ALA A 180 1.00 10.30 12.58
C ALA A 180 0.68 10.35 14.08
N TYR A 181 0.81 9.21 14.79
CA TYR A 181 0.58 9.13 16.22
C TYR A 181 1.55 10.01 17.02
N LEU A 182 2.84 9.92 16.73
CA LEU A 182 3.86 10.69 17.44
C LEU A 182 3.74 12.19 17.14
N GLU A 183 3.51 12.58 15.90
CA GLU A 183 3.30 13.99 15.55
C GLU A 183 2.08 14.61 16.24
N LYS A 184 1.01 13.84 16.36
CA LYS A 184 -0.25 14.31 16.96
C LYS A 184 -0.20 14.36 18.48
N ASN A 185 0.31 13.30 19.11
CA ASN A 185 0.19 13.08 20.55
C ASN A 185 1.48 13.45 21.32
N HIS A 186 2.64 13.45 20.65
CA HIS A 186 3.95 13.69 21.24
C HIS A 186 4.81 14.60 20.35
N PRO A 187 4.35 15.85 20.07
CA PRO A 187 5.00 16.75 19.11
C PRO A 187 6.42 17.20 19.52
N ASP A 188 6.77 17.01 20.79
CA ASP A 188 8.09 17.35 21.32
C ASP A 188 9.15 16.25 21.03
N ILE A 189 8.72 15.07 20.57
CA ILE A 189 9.62 13.99 20.16
C ILE A 189 10.20 14.33 18.78
N LYS A 190 11.54 14.31 18.68
CA LYS A 190 12.21 14.55 17.42
C LYS A 190 12.14 13.33 16.52
N LEU A 191 11.49 13.44 15.35
CA LEU A 191 11.37 12.36 14.39
C LEU A 191 12.44 12.45 13.30
N THR A 192 13.10 11.32 13.02
CA THR A 192 13.88 11.07 11.82
C THR A 192 13.10 10.13 10.92
N LYS A 193 12.72 10.61 9.74
CA LYS A 193 11.76 9.95 8.85
C LYS A 193 12.45 9.37 7.63
N PHE A 194 12.14 8.13 7.32
CA PHE A 194 12.63 7.41 6.14
C PHE A 194 11.47 7.02 5.21
N GLU A 195 11.76 6.77 3.95
CA GLU A 195 10.74 6.27 3.00
C GLU A 195 10.55 4.77 3.15
N GLN A 196 11.64 4.03 3.37
CA GLN A 196 11.67 2.56 3.37
C GLN A 196 11.97 2.01 4.78
N TYR A 197 11.45 0.80 5.06
CA TYR A 197 11.70 0.10 6.32
C TYR A 197 13.16 -0.32 6.46
N THR A 198 13.78 -0.76 5.37
CA THR A 198 15.22 -1.10 5.35
C THR A 198 16.10 0.09 5.71
N GLU A 199 15.75 1.30 5.26
CA GLU A 199 16.50 2.52 5.61
C GLU A 199 16.33 2.87 7.09
N ALA A 200 15.11 2.74 7.62
CA ALA A 200 14.79 3.00 9.03
C ALA A 200 15.56 2.04 9.96
N THR A 201 15.53 0.74 9.66
CA THR A 201 16.24 -0.27 10.46
C THR A 201 17.76 -0.13 10.38
N ASN A 202 18.32 0.16 9.21
CA ASN A 202 19.75 0.45 9.06
C ASN A 202 20.14 1.73 9.84
N ALA A 203 19.27 2.73 9.88
CA ALA A 203 19.53 3.94 10.67
C ALA A 203 19.60 3.65 12.18
N LEU A 204 18.75 2.74 12.68
CA LEU A 204 18.80 2.29 14.07
C LEU A 204 20.09 1.50 14.36
N LEU A 205 20.47 0.55 13.49
CA LEU A 205 21.72 -0.22 13.58
C LEU A 205 22.96 0.68 13.59
N ASP A 206 22.95 1.75 12.79
CA ASP A 206 24.04 2.72 12.70
C ASP A 206 24.07 3.71 13.89
N GLY A 207 23.13 3.63 14.84
CA GLY A 207 23.02 4.54 15.98
C GLY A 207 22.58 5.97 15.58
N ARG A 208 21.88 6.12 14.46
CA ARG A 208 21.35 7.43 13.99
C ARG A 208 20.02 7.80 14.65
N GLY A 209 19.50 6.93 15.52
CA GLY A 209 18.32 7.16 16.35
C GLY A 209 18.41 6.35 17.63
N ASP A 210 17.67 6.79 18.64
CA ASP A 210 17.59 6.16 19.95
C ASP A 210 16.53 5.05 20.01
N ALA A 211 15.52 5.13 19.17
CA ALA A 211 14.42 4.18 19.04
C ALA A 211 13.87 4.17 17.62
N TRP A 212 13.26 3.07 17.23
CA TRP A 212 12.43 2.93 16.04
C TRP A 212 11.01 2.59 16.45
N VAL A 213 10.02 3.45 16.10
CA VAL A 213 8.61 3.23 16.35
C VAL A 213 7.94 2.79 15.05
N THR A 214 7.24 1.67 15.12
CA THR A 214 6.55 1.02 14.01
C THR A 214 5.37 0.19 14.53
N ASP A 215 4.77 -0.65 13.70
CA ASP A 215 3.79 -1.64 14.17
C ASP A 215 4.44 -2.59 15.18
N ASN A 216 3.75 -2.90 16.27
CA ASN A 216 4.27 -3.75 17.33
C ASN A 216 4.67 -5.15 16.83
N THR A 217 3.92 -5.66 15.86
CA THR A 217 4.17 -6.95 15.21
C THR A 217 5.48 -6.94 14.42
N GLU A 218 5.78 -5.84 13.72
CA GLU A 218 7.05 -5.66 13.02
C GLU A 218 8.20 -5.41 13.98
N ALA A 219 8.00 -4.57 15.01
CA ALA A 219 8.98 -4.30 16.05
C ALA A 219 9.47 -5.61 16.68
N LEU A 220 8.52 -6.48 17.06
CA LEU A 220 8.82 -7.79 17.62
C LEU A 220 9.55 -8.69 16.63
N ALA A 221 9.07 -8.75 15.37
CA ALA A 221 9.67 -9.58 14.33
C ALA A 221 11.11 -9.19 13.99
N TRP A 222 11.39 -7.90 13.96
CA TRP A 222 12.73 -7.39 13.67
C TRP A 222 13.69 -7.60 14.85
N ALA A 223 13.25 -7.28 16.08
CA ALA A 223 14.03 -7.48 17.28
C ALA A 223 14.39 -8.96 17.51
N ALA A 224 13.47 -9.88 17.22
CA ALA A 224 13.71 -11.32 17.36
C ALA A 224 14.85 -11.87 16.46
N LYS A 225 15.22 -11.12 15.42
CA LYS A 225 16.27 -11.50 14.45
C LYS A 225 17.53 -10.62 14.54
N THR A 226 17.54 -9.63 15.45
CA THR A 226 18.59 -8.61 15.49
C THR A 226 19.20 -8.54 16.88
N ASP A 227 20.40 -9.12 17.05
CA ASP A 227 21.13 -9.11 18.31
C ASP A 227 21.41 -7.68 18.79
N GLY A 228 21.25 -7.44 20.10
CA GLY A 228 21.50 -6.14 20.72
C GLY A 228 20.35 -5.17 20.68
N PHE A 229 19.16 -5.60 20.24
CA PHE A 229 17.96 -4.79 20.19
C PHE A 229 16.75 -5.56 20.72
N SER A 230 15.84 -4.85 21.38
CA SER A 230 14.60 -5.40 21.92
C SER A 230 13.40 -4.53 21.58
N ALA A 231 12.24 -5.18 21.43
CA ALA A 231 10.95 -4.49 21.37
C ALA A 231 10.53 -4.09 22.80
N THR A 232 11.01 -2.94 23.26
CA THR A 232 10.90 -2.50 24.65
C THR A 232 9.56 -1.86 24.99
N ILE A 233 8.88 -1.28 24.00
CA ILE A 233 7.49 -0.81 24.13
C ILE A 233 6.63 -1.75 23.29
N PRO A 234 5.99 -2.77 23.89
CA PRO A 234 5.27 -3.80 23.14
C PRO A 234 3.91 -3.34 22.63
N THR A 235 3.35 -2.26 23.20
CA THR A 235 2.07 -1.67 22.82
C THR A 235 2.11 -0.17 23.07
N LEU A 236 1.82 0.61 22.03
CA LEU A 236 1.73 2.05 22.08
C LEU A 236 0.45 2.49 21.33
N GLY A 237 -0.37 3.31 21.96
CA GLY A 237 -1.67 3.73 21.42
C GLY A 237 -2.75 2.64 21.53
N GLU A 238 -3.78 2.79 20.70
CA GLU A 238 -4.91 1.87 20.63
C GLU A 238 -4.57 0.64 19.77
N THR A 239 -5.43 -0.38 19.86
CA THR A 239 -5.39 -1.50 18.91
C THR A 239 -6.21 -1.16 17.69
N ASP A 240 -5.58 -1.17 16.55
CA ASP A 240 -6.16 -0.94 15.24
C ASP A 240 -6.29 -2.25 14.44
N THR A 241 -6.75 -2.16 13.19
CA THR A 241 -6.85 -3.28 12.28
C THR A 241 -6.14 -3.01 10.96
N ILE A 242 -5.69 -4.08 10.33
CA ILE A 242 -5.16 -4.09 8.97
C ILE A 242 -6.23 -4.64 8.03
N ALA A 243 -6.45 -3.96 6.90
CA ALA A 243 -7.39 -4.37 5.88
C ALA A 243 -6.83 -4.13 4.47
N GLY A 244 -7.34 -4.89 3.49
CA GLY A 244 -7.14 -4.58 2.09
C GLY A 244 -7.90 -3.31 1.71
N ALA A 245 -7.33 -2.50 0.83
CA ALA A 245 -7.97 -1.26 0.38
C ALA A 245 -8.07 -1.21 -1.15
N VAL A 246 -9.11 -0.57 -1.62
CA VAL A 246 -9.40 -0.31 -3.05
C VAL A 246 -9.58 1.19 -3.28
N ALA A 247 -9.59 1.62 -4.54
CA ALA A 247 -9.89 3.00 -4.90
C ALA A 247 -11.25 3.43 -4.35
N LYS A 248 -11.34 4.69 -3.91
CA LYS A 248 -12.59 5.24 -3.36
C LYS A 248 -13.75 5.12 -4.35
N GLY A 249 -14.86 4.53 -3.90
CA GLY A 249 -16.05 4.27 -4.73
C GLY A 249 -16.00 2.96 -5.53
N ASN A 250 -14.94 2.13 -5.41
CA ASN A 250 -14.89 0.80 -6.02
C ASN A 250 -15.62 -0.23 -5.16
N ASP A 251 -16.93 -0.03 -4.98
CA ASP A 251 -17.77 -0.87 -4.14
C ASP A 251 -17.82 -2.32 -4.63
N ASP A 252 -17.82 -2.54 -5.95
CA ASP A 252 -17.85 -3.87 -6.56
C ASP A 252 -16.65 -4.73 -6.11
N LEU A 253 -15.43 -4.20 -6.22
CA LEU A 253 -14.23 -4.91 -5.81
C LEU A 253 -14.16 -5.05 -4.28
N ARG A 254 -14.56 -4.03 -3.52
CA ARG A 254 -14.63 -4.08 -2.06
C ARG A 254 -15.59 -5.15 -1.56
N GLU A 255 -16.80 -5.23 -2.13
CA GLU A 255 -17.78 -6.24 -1.76
C GLU A 255 -17.31 -7.63 -2.13
N TRP A 256 -16.65 -7.78 -3.28
CA TRP A 256 -16.02 -9.05 -3.67
C TRP A 256 -14.97 -9.48 -2.63
N LEU A 257 -14.07 -8.56 -2.20
CA LEU A 257 -13.07 -8.84 -1.16
C LEU A 257 -13.73 -9.28 0.16
N ASN A 258 -14.80 -8.61 0.58
CA ASN A 258 -15.51 -8.96 1.81
C ASN A 258 -16.15 -10.35 1.73
N ASN A 259 -16.76 -10.70 0.59
CA ASN A 259 -17.32 -12.02 0.36
C ASN A 259 -16.22 -13.10 0.32
N ASN A 260 -15.08 -12.80 -0.31
CA ASN A 260 -13.92 -13.67 -0.33
C ASN A 260 -13.38 -13.93 1.09
N LEU A 261 -13.25 -12.90 1.93
CA LEU A 261 -12.83 -13.06 3.33
C LEU A 261 -13.74 -14.01 4.11
N VAL A 262 -15.05 -13.96 3.90
CA VAL A 262 -16.00 -14.88 4.54
C VAL A 262 -15.75 -16.34 4.09
N GLU A 263 -15.48 -16.56 2.81
CA GLU A 263 -15.16 -17.91 2.32
C GLU A 263 -13.81 -18.41 2.87
N LEU A 264 -12.81 -17.53 2.91
CA LEU A 264 -11.49 -17.82 3.50
C LEU A 264 -11.59 -18.19 4.99
N GLY A 265 -12.49 -17.52 5.72
CA GLY A 265 -12.75 -17.83 7.12
C GLY A 265 -13.24 -19.26 7.37
N LYS A 266 -13.99 -19.85 6.43
CA LYS A 266 -14.43 -21.26 6.52
C LYS A 266 -13.27 -22.26 6.41
N GLU A 267 -12.16 -21.83 5.82
CA GLU A 267 -10.95 -22.63 5.61
C GLU A 267 -9.88 -22.36 6.66
N ASN A 268 -10.10 -21.43 7.60
CA ASN A 268 -9.08 -20.91 8.53
C ASN A 268 -7.83 -20.39 7.78
N PHE A 269 -8.05 -19.69 6.68
CA PHE A 269 -6.98 -19.29 5.76
C PHE A 269 -5.93 -18.42 6.46
N PHE A 270 -6.34 -17.40 7.21
CA PHE A 270 -5.42 -16.47 7.85
C PHE A 270 -4.67 -17.09 9.03
N HIS A 271 -5.26 -18.03 9.75
CA HIS A 271 -4.54 -18.84 10.74
C HIS A 271 -3.48 -19.71 10.06
N ASN A 272 -3.81 -20.35 8.94
CA ASN A 272 -2.83 -21.14 8.17
C ASN A 272 -1.71 -20.26 7.59
N ALA A 273 -2.03 -19.07 7.10
CA ALA A 273 -1.05 -18.09 6.64
C ALA A 273 -0.14 -17.62 7.79
N TYR A 274 -0.71 -17.41 8.99
CA TYR A 274 0.07 -17.11 10.20
C TYR A 274 1.07 -18.22 10.51
N GLU A 275 0.64 -19.46 10.59
CA GLU A 275 1.52 -20.61 10.86
C GLU A 275 2.68 -20.72 9.85
N LYS A 276 2.40 -20.39 8.59
CA LYS A 276 3.38 -20.44 7.49
C LYS A 276 4.38 -19.28 7.53
N THR A 277 3.94 -18.06 7.85
CA THR A 277 4.73 -16.83 7.63
C THR A 277 5.15 -16.13 8.91
N LEU A 278 4.27 -16.05 9.91
CA LEU A 278 4.46 -15.27 11.13
C LEU A 278 5.00 -16.12 12.29
N LYS A 279 4.45 -17.31 12.50
CA LYS A 279 4.86 -18.24 13.55
C LYS A 279 6.37 -18.56 13.55
N PRO A 280 7.03 -18.79 12.39
CA PRO A 280 8.48 -19.04 12.37
C PRO A 280 9.30 -17.86 12.90
N VAL A 281 8.74 -16.66 12.89
CA VAL A 281 9.41 -15.45 13.39
C VAL A 281 9.10 -15.19 14.85
N TYR A 282 7.84 -15.33 15.26
CA TYR A 282 7.42 -15.01 16.62
C TYR A 282 7.64 -16.17 17.62
N GLY A 283 7.74 -17.38 17.13
CA GLY A 283 7.76 -18.56 18.02
C GLY A 283 6.46 -18.61 18.83
N ASP A 284 6.60 -18.70 20.16
CA ASP A 284 5.47 -18.72 21.10
C ASP A 284 5.18 -17.36 21.74
N ALA A 285 5.85 -16.29 21.30
CA ALA A 285 5.70 -14.96 21.88
C ALA A 285 4.37 -14.29 21.50
N VAL A 286 3.77 -14.68 20.39
CA VAL A 286 2.49 -14.16 19.89
C VAL A 286 1.68 -15.34 19.37
N SER A 287 0.39 -15.39 19.66
CA SER A 287 -0.51 -16.40 19.11
C SER A 287 -1.25 -15.91 17.87
N ALA A 288 -1.73 -16.82 17.03
CA ALA A 288 -2.56 -16.46 15.90
C ALA A 288 -3.84 -15.73 16.35
N ASP A 289 -4.48 -16.18 17.44
CA ASP A 289 -5.73 -15.59 17.98
C ASP A 289 -5.55 -14.13 18.44
N ASP A 290 -4.33 -13.73 18.81
CA ASP A 290 -4.02 -12.34 19.21
C ASP A 290 -3.99 -11.40 17.99
N LEU A 291 -3.59 -11.90 16.82
CA LEU A 291 -3.36 -11.10 15.62
C LEU A 291 -4.41 -11.30 14.54
N VAL A 292 -4.82 -12.53 14.28
CA VAL A 292 -5.66 -12.88 13.13
C VAL A 292 -7.09 -12.39 13.32
N VAL A 293 -7.66 -11.85 12.26
CA VAL A 293 -9.10 -11.61 12.12
C VAL A 293 -9.59 -12.54 11.01
N GLU A 294 -10.05 -13.72 11.41
CA GLU A 294 -10.51 -14.73 10.46
C GLU A 294 -11.88 -14.36 9.91
N GLY A 295 -12.08 -14.52 8.60
CA GLY A 295 -13.36 -14.24 7.95
C GLY A 295 -13.76 -12.77 7.90
N GLY A 296 -12.86 -11.84 8.24
CA GLY A 296 -13.14 -10.40 8.25
C GLY A 296 -14.09 -9.95 9.37
N GLN A 297 -14.22 -10.72 10.46
CA GLN A 297 -15.11 -10.43 11.60
C GLN A 297 -14.27 -10.21 12.87
N LEU A 298 -14.49 -9.05 13.54
CA LEU A 298 -13.89 -8.68 14.82
C LEU A 298 -14.63 -9.32 15.99
#